data_c5e3c14d7604d5994ac34f4861952da8
#
_entry.id   c5e3c14d7604d5994ac34f4861952da8
#
_cell.length_a   1.000
_cell.length_b   1.000
_cell.length_c   1.000
_cell.angle_alpha   90.00
_cell.angle_beta   90.00
_cell.angle_gamma   90.00
#
_symmetry.space_group_name_H-M   'P 1'
#
loop_
_entity.id
_entity.type
_entity.pdbx_description
1 polymer ?
#
loop_
_entity_poly.entity_id
_entity_poly.type
_entity_poly.pdbx_seq_one_letter_code
_entity_poly.pdbx_strand_id
1 'polypeptide(L)'
;MERFAIVGFGCAGYHALAQIRENGCTAHIDVYSDTDMPPYNPMLTTYYVAGRLPYEGLFPFGTLEEIGKKYQADFITQVRVKQILAKEKIIITEDGKEQKYDKILVSTGATAFVPGSFAALKGANCMRTVEDAKSLREKLEKKDYKDAVVVGASMVGIKVAELLYRRGIHVTLAD
;
A
#
# COMPACT_ATOMS: atom_id res chain seq x y z
N MET A 1 -12.55 -24.76 -15.31
CA MET A 1 -11.64 -23.59 -15.53
C MET A 1 -10.85 -23.41 -14.26
N GLU A 2 -9.54 -23.27 -14.35
CA GLU A 2 -8.70 -23.01 -13.17
C GLU A 2 -9.08 -21.67 -12.55
N ARG A 3 -8.97 -21.58 -11.23
CA ARG A 3 -9.26 -20.40 -10.44
C ARG A 3 -8.07 -20.01 -9.59
N PHE A 4 -7.54 -18.80 -9.80
CA PHE A 4 -6.38 -18.28 -9.08
C PHE A 4 -6.81 -17.14 -8.14
N ALA A 5 -6.05 -16.97 -7.08
CA ALA A 5 -6.20 -15.83 -6.19
C ALA A 5 -4.90 -15.03 -6.08
N ILE A 6 -5.02 -13.72 -6.01
CA ILE A 6 -3.95 -12.80 -5.60
C ILE A 6 -4.39 -12.13 -4.31
N VAL A 7 -3.64 -12.30 -3.24
CA VAL A 7 -3.92 -11.69 -1.94
C VAL A 7 -2.98 -10.52 -1.71
N GLY A 8 -3.54 -9.31 -1.69
CA GLY A 8 -2.83 -8.05 -1.68
C GLY A 8 -2.58 -7.50 -3.09
N PHE A 9 -2.96 -6.23 -3.32
CA PHE A 9 -2.87 -5.61 -4.64
C PHE A 9 -2.06 -4.31 -4.62
N GLY A 10 -0.84 -4.40 -4.10
CA GLY A 10 0.19 -3.39 -4.31
C GLY A 10 0.96 -3.63 -5.62
N CYS A 11 2.16 -3.06 -5.72
CA CYS A 11 3.02 -3.18 -6.90
C CYS A 11 3.26 -4.65 -7.31
N ALA A 12 3.56 -5.53 -6.35
CA ALA A 12 3.82 -6.95 -6.63
C ALA A 12 2.58 -7.67 -7.18
N GLY A 13 1.40 -7.45 -6.57
CA GLY A 13 0.14 -8.04 -7.04
C GLY A 13 -0.24 -7.56 -8.44
N TYR A 14 -0.07 -6.28 -8.73
CA TYR A 14 -0.32 -5.71 -10.06
C TYR A 14 0.57 -6.35 -11.13
N HIS A 15 1.88 -6.37 -10.91
CA HIS A 15 2.80 -6.95 -11.90
C HIS A 15 2.62 -8.46 -12.06
N ALA A 16 2.27 -9.16 -10.99
CA ALA A 16 1.93 -10.58 -11.09
C ALA A 16 0.68 -10.80 -11.96
N LEU A 17 -0.40 -10.04 -11.74
CA LEU A 17 -1.62 -10.10 -12.55
C LEU A 17 -1.30 -9.83 -14.04
N ALA A 18 -0.53 -8.77 -14.31
CA ALA A 18 -0.11 -8.40 -15.66
C ALA A 18 0.65 -9.56 -16.33
N GLN A 19 1.67 -10.10 -15.65
CA GLN A 19 2.49 -11.20 -16.19
C GLN A 19 1.69 -12.49 -16.40
N ILE A 20 0.77 -12.82 -15.50
CA ILE A 20 -0.12 -13.99 -15.68
C ILE A 20 -0.91 -13.87 -16.99
N ARG A 21 -1.47 -12.69 -17.27
CA ARG A 21 -2.24 -12.45 -18.51
C ARG A 21 -1.37 -12.34 -19.74
N GLU A 22 -0.24 -11.67 -19.67
CA GLU A 22 0.72 -11.53 -20.78
C GLU A 22 1.29 -12.89 -21.23
N ASN A 23 1.39 -13.85 -20.29
CA ASN A 23 1.77 -15.24 -20.61
C ASN A 23 0.58 -16.11 -21.08
N GLY A 24 -0.55 -15.52 -21.43
CA GLY A 24 -1.68 -16.23 -22.03
C GLY A 24 -2.53 -17.06 -21.09
N CYS A 25 -2.38 -16.89 -19.76
CA CYS A 25 -3.20 -17.63 -18.80
C CYS A 25 -4.66 -17.13 -18.84
N THR A 26 -5.60 -18.07 -19.02
CA THR A 26 -7.03 -17.82 -19.10
C THR A 26 -7.80 -18.18 -17.83
N ALA A 27 -7.12 -18.55 -16.75
CA ALA A 27 -7.74 -18.86 -15.47
C ALA A 27 -8.59 -17.68 -14.95
N HIS A 28 -9.66 -17.97 -14.23
CA HIS A 28 -10.38 -16.94 -13.47
C HIS A 28 -9.48 -16.42 -12.35
N ILE A 29 -9.35 -15.10 -12.19
CA ILE A 29 -8.49 -14.50 -11.18
C ILE A 29 -9.29 -13.60 -10.26
N ASP A 30 -9.31 -13.96 -8.98
CA ASP A 30 -9.82 -13.12 -7.89
C ASP A 30 -8.65 -12.37 -7.22
N VAL A 31 -8.82 -11.07 -7.03
CA VAL A 31 -7.83 -10.22 -6.37
C VAL A 31 -8.42 -9.69 -5.07
N TYR A 32 -7.86 -10.11 -3.94
CA TYR A 32 -8.26 -9.65 -2.61
C TYR A 32 -7.45 -8.43 -2.19
N SER A 33 -8.14 -7.40 -1.75
CA SER A 33 -7.54 -6.20 -1.14
C SER A 33 -8.34 -5.77 0.08
N ASP A 34 -7.66 -5.39 1.16
CA ASP A 34 -8.31 -4.83 2.35
C ASP A 34 -8.67 -3.35 2.19
N THR A 35 -8.29 -2.74 1.07
CA THR A 35 -8.68 -1.39 0.66
C THR A 35 -9.36 -1.41 -0.70
N ASP A 36 -9.96 -0.29 -1.09
CA ASP A 36 -10.51 -0.03 -2.43
C ASP A 36 -9.55 0.81 -3.29
N MET A 37 -8.32 1.01 -2.80
CA MET A 37 -7.33 1.80 -3.52
C MET A 37 -6.69 1.01 -4.67
N PRO A 38 -6.46 1.67 -5.81
CA PRO A 38 -5.61 1.12 -6.87
C PRO A 38 -4.16 0.91 -6.40
N PRO A 39 -3.39 0.07 -7.08
CA PRO A 39 -1.96 -0.04 -6.82
C PRO A 39 -1.27 1.30 -7.07
N TYR A 40 -0.43 1.69 -6.14
CA TYR A 40 0.30 2.96 -6.20
C TYR A 40 1.80 2.77 -6.15
N ASN A 41 2.54 3.80 -6.56
CA ASN A 41 3.99 3.81 -6.40
C ASN A 41 4.37 4.42 -5.04
N PRO A 42 4.83 3.61 -4.06
CA PRO A 42 5.18 4.10 -2.72
C PRO A 42 6.33 5.13 -2.72
N MET A 43 7.17 5.16 -3.76
CA MET A 43 8.24 6.15 -3.89
C MET A 43 7.69 7.57 -4.11
N LEU A 44 6.46 7.70 -4.63
CA LEU A 44 5.85 8.99 -4.92
C LEU A 44 5.17 9.64 -3.71
N THR A 45 4.96 8.91 -2.62
CA THR A 45 4.29 9.42 -1.42
C THR A 45 4.99 10.65 -0.82
N THR A 46 6.32 10.66 -0.78
CA THR A 46 7.11 11.81 -0.31
C THR A 46 7.00 13.03 -1.24
N TYR A 47 6.87 12.81 -2.55
CA TYR A 47 6.62 13.90 -3.52
C TYR A 47 5.24 14.51 -3.35
N TYR A 48 4.23 13.66 -3.05
CA TYR A 48 2.89 14.12 -2.73
C TYR A 48 2.88 14.98 -1.46
N VAL A 49 3.53 14.54 -0.38
CA VAL A 49 3.65 15.33 0.87
C VAL A 49 4.39 16.65 0.62
N ALA A 50 5.40 16.65 -0.25
CA ALA A 50 6.13 17.86 -0.63
C ALA A 50 5.33 18.82 -1.53
N GLY A 51 4.12 18.44 -1.98
CA GLY A 51 3.29 19.24 -2.89
C GLY A 51 3.77 19.24 -4.35
N ARG A 52 4.67 18.33 -4.71
CA ARG A 52 5.24 18.22 -6.08
C ARG A 52 4.42 17.33 -7.00
N LEU A 53 3.45 16.61 -6.44
CA LEU A 53 2.59 15.66 -7.14
C LEU A 53 1.16 15.80 -6.59
N PRO A 54 0.12 15.84 -7.43
CA PRO A 54 -1.27 15.73 -6.98
C PRO A 54 -1.58 14.30 -6.50
N TYR A 55 -2.68 14.13 -5.78
CA TYR A 55 -3.08 12.82 -5.23
C TYR A 55 -3.22 11.74 -6.31
N GLU A 56 -3.83 12.09 -7.42
CA GLU A 56 -4.08 11.20 -8.56
C GLU A 56 -2.78 10.68 -9.19
N GLY A 57 -1.73 11.48 -9.11
CA GLY A 57 -0.40 11.10 -9.61
C GLY A 57 0.28 9.99 -8.81
N LEU A 58 -0.25 9.59 -7.65
CA LEU A 58 0.22 8.43 -6.90
C LEU A 58 -0.13 7.11 -7.58
N PHE A 59 -1.13 7.08 -8.47
CA PHE A 59 -1.73 5.89 -9.07
C PHE A 59 -1.39 5.73 -10.56
N PRO A 60 -0.14 5.43 -10.92
CA PRO A 60 0.31 5.42 -12.31
C PRO A 60 -0.27 4.25 -13.14
N PHE A 61 -0.92 3.30 -12.50
CA PHE A 61 -1.44 2.09 -13.14
C PHE A 61 -2.92 2.18 -13.54
N GLY A 62 -3.59 3.28 -13.22
CA GLY A 62 -5.02 3.48 -13.45
C GLY A 62 -5.90 3.03 -12.28
N THR A 63 -7.20 3.04 -12.51
CA THR A 63 -8.22 2.61 -11.53
C THR A 63 -8.37 1.09 -11.46
N LEU A 64 -8.95 0.58 -10.37
CA LEU A 64 -9.24 -0.86 -10.24
C LEU A 64 -10.18 -1.34 -11.36
N GLU A 65 -11.13 -0.51 -11.79
CA GLU A 65 -12.05 -0.85 -12.87
C GLU A 65 -11.33 -1.00 -14.22
N GLU A 66 -10.45 -0.06 -14.56
CA GLU A 66 -9.64 -0.12 -15.79
C GLU A 66 -8.71 -1.33 -15.79
N ILE A 67 -8.07 -1.60 -14.65
CA ILE A 67 -7.18 -2.75 -14.46
C ILE A 67 -7.97 -4.06 -14.57
N GLY A 68 -9.15 -4.14 -13.93
CA GLY A 68 -10.02 -5.31 -14.00
C GLY A 68 -10.47 -5.63 -15.42
N LYS A 69 -10.90 -4.63 -16.18
CA LYS A 69 -11.27 -4.77 -17.58
C LYS A 69 -10.07 -5.20 -18.43
N LYS A 70 -8.92 -4.55 -18.26
CA LYS A 70 -7.71 -4.84 -19.02
C LYS A 70 -7.20 -6.25 -18.82
N TYR A 71 -7.17 -6.72 -17.59
CA TYR A 71 -6.59 -8.02 -17.23
C TYR A 71 -7.63 -9.09 -16.90
N GLN A 72 -8.93 -8.81 -17.11
CA GLN A 72 -10.03 -9.76 -16.87
C GLN A 72 -9.93 -10.41 -15.49
N ALA A 73 -9.85 -9.58 -14.44
CA ALA A 73 -9.75 -9.99 -13.05
C ALA A 73 -10.88 -9.37 -12.22
N ASP A 74 -11.38 -10.14 -11.25
CA ASP A 74 -12.40 -9.68 -10.31
C ASP A 74 -11.75 -9.19 -9.02
N PHE A 75 -12.07 -7.95 -8.63
CA PHE A 75 -11.56 -7.34 -7.40
C PHE A 75 -12.53 -7.53 -6.26
N ILE A 76 -12.06 -8.13 -5.18
CA ILE A 76 -12.74 -8.31 -3.90
C ILE A 76 -12.11 -7.33 -2.92
N THR A 77 -12.61 -6.09 -2.92
CA THR A 77 -12.08 -4.97 -2.15
C THR A 77 -12.72 -4.84 -0.79
N GLN A 78 -12.03 -4.14 0.14
CA GLN A 78 -12.47 -3.95 1.53
C GLN A 78 -12.72 -5.28 2.27
N VAL A 79 -12.01 -6.33 1.82
CA VAL A 79 -12.10 -7.68 2.40
C VAL A 79 -10.71 -8.12 2.85
N ARG A 80 -10.56 -8.29 4.15
CA ARG A 80 -9.33 -8.80 4.74
C ARG A 80 -9.30 -10.32 4.72
N VAL A 81 -8.23 -10.86 4.15
CA VAL A 81 -7.93 -12.29 4.26
C VAL A 81 -7.32 -12.55 5.64
N LYS A 82 -8.01 -13.39 6.43
CA LYS A 82 -7.61 -13.74 7.80
C LYS A 82 -6.62 -14.90 7.82
N GLN A 83 -6.84 -15.89 6.96
CA GLN A 83 -6.05 -17.12 6.95
C GLN A 83 -5.99 -17.73 5.55
N ILE A 84 -4.90 -18.39 5.27
CA ILE A 84 -4.71 -19.22 4.07
C ILE A 84 -4.32 -20.62 4.51
N LEU A 85 -5.16 -21.61 4.21
CA LEU A 85 -4.87 -23.02 4.38
C LEU A 85 -4.08 -23.48 3.14
N ALA A 86 -2.76 -23.41 3.23
CA ALA A 86 -1.88 -23.53 2.06
C ALA A 86 -1.96 -24.92 1.37
N LYS A 87 -2.11 -26.01 2.15
CA LYS A 87 -2.22 -27.38 1.62
C LYS A 87 -3.52 -27.57 0.85
N GLU A 88 -4.62 -27.08 1.40
CA GLU A 88 -5.97 -27.18 0.86
C GLU A 88 -6.22 -26.11 -0.21
N LYS A 89 -5.37 -25.08 -0.25
CA LYS A 89 -5.50 -23.89 -1.11
C LYS A 89 -6.83 -23.17 -0.88
N ILE A 90 -7.17 -22.97 0.38
CA ILE A 90 -8.38 -22.28 0.81
C ILE A 90 -7.99 -20.91 1.40
N ILE A 91 -8.67 -19.87 0.98
CA ILE A 91 -8.63 -18.54 1.59
C ILE A 91 -9.83 -18.41 2.52
N ILE A 92 -9.57 -17.92 3.74
CA ILE A 92 -10.59 -17.60 4.74
C ILE A 92 -10.54 -16.08 4.98
N THR A 93 -11.64 -15.40 4.74
CA THR A 93 -11.78 -13.97 4.98
C THR A 93 -12.18 -13.66 6.43
N GLU A 94 -12.09 -12.40 6.84
CA GLU A 94 -12.37 -11.99 8.23
C GLU A 94 -13.86 -12.21 8.60
N ASP A 95 -14.77 -12.14 7.63
CA ASP A 95 -16.21 -12.47 7.78
C ASP A 95 -16.49 -13.99 7.76
N GLY A 96 -15.45 -14.83 7.70
CA GLY A 96 -15.55 -16.28 7.78
C GLY A 96 -15.90 -17.00 6.47
N LYS A 97 -15.96 -16.29 5.35
CA LYS A 97 -16.16 -16.94 4.03
C LYS A 97 -14.93 -17.73 3.63
N GLU A 98 -15.15 -18.93 3.10
CA GLU A 98 -14.11 -19.82 2.59
C GLU A 98 -14.20 -19.94 1.09
N GLN A 99 -13.07 -19.82 0.39
CA GLN A 99 -12.99 -20.02 -1.05
C GLN A 99 -11.76 -20.81 -1.42
N LYS A 100 -11.96 -21.89 -2.19
CA LYS A 100 -10.89 -22.77 -2.70
C LYS A 100 -10.39 -22.25 -4.05
N TYR A 101 -9.07 -22.40 -4.26
CA TYR A 101 -8.35 -22.01 -5.47
C TYR A 101 -7.42 -23.12 -5.95
N ASP A 102 -7.01 -23.04 -7.21
CA ASP A 102 -5.98 -23.91 -7.77
C ASP A 102 -4.58 -23.37 -7.46
N LYS A 103 -4.43 -22.04 -7.46
CA LYS A 103 -3.19 -21.33 -7.10
C LYS A 103 -3.51 -20.07 -6.30
N ILE A 104 -2.67 -19.78 -5.33
CA ILE A 104 -2.77 -18.58 -4.50
C ILE A 104 -1.41 -17.87 -4.52
N LEU A 105 -1.40 -16.61 -4.90
CA LEU A 105 -0.27 -15.72 -4.74
C LEU A 105 -0.50 -14.82 -3.53
N VAL A 106 0.50 -14.73 -2.65
CA VAL A 106 0.49 -13.81 -1.50
C VAL A 106 1.42 -12.65 -1.77
N SER A 107 0.86 -11.44 -1.84
CA SER A 107 1.56 -10.17 -2.13
C SER A 107 1.09 -9.04 -1.21
N THR A 108 0.88 -9.37 0.06
CA THR A 108 0.32 -8.45 1.09
C THR A 108 1.27 -7.34 1.52
N GLY A 109 2.53 -7.39 1.07
CA GLY A 109 3.53 -6.38 1.41
C GLY A 109 3.99 -6.45 2.88
N ALA A 110 4.29 -5.28 3.45
CA ALA A 110 4.73 -5.14 4.82
C ALA A 110 4.11 -3.89 5.47
N THR A 111 3.95 -3.93 6.77
CA THR A 111 3.55 -2.78 7.60
C THR A 111 4.76 -2.09 8.21
N ALA A 112 4.62 -0.81 8.57
CA ALA A 112 5.65 -0.11 9.31
C ALA A 112 5.81 -0.74 10.70
N PHE A 113 7.05 -1.02 11.09
CA PHE A 113 7.36 -1.39 12.46
C PHE A 113 7.38 -0.11 13.32
N VAL A 114 6.48 -0.05 14.30
CA VAL A 114 6.41 1.05 15.26
C VAL A 114 6.67 0.48 16.65
N PRO A 115 7.79 0.78 17.28
CA PRO A 115 8.01 0.38 18.68
C PRO A 115 6.89 0.87 19.57
N GLY A 116 6.45 0.05 20.54
CA GLY A 116 5.29 0.37 21.39
C GLY A 116 5.41 1.70 22.13
N SER A 117 6.62 2.11 22.49
CA SER A 117 6.90 3.42 23.10
C SER A 117 6.58 4.61 22.20
N PHE A 118 6.62 4.44 20.88
CA PHE A 118 6.30 5.49 19.91
C PHE A 118 4.83 5.46 19.47
N ALA A 119 4.18 4.31 19.51
CA ALA A 119 2.78 4.16 19.09
C ALA A 119 1.80 5.04 19.91
N ALA A 120 2.13 5.33 21.16
CA ALA A 120 1.33 6.15 22.06
C ALA A 120 1.62 7.66 21.98
N LEU A 121 2.66 8.09 21.22
CA LEU A 121 3.05 9.49 21.14
C LEU A 121 2.07 10.28 20.28
N LYS A 122 1.51 11.36 20.86
CA LYS A 122 0.73 12.33 20.08
C LYS A 122 1.63 12.99 19.02
N GLY A 123 1.18 12.96 17.76
CA GLY A 123 1.90 13.56 16.64
C GLY A 123 2.86 12.60 15.94
N ALA A 124 3.04 11.37 16.43
CA ALA A 124 3.77 10.35 15.68
C ALA A 124 3.04 10.01 14.36
N ASN A 125 3.82 9.84 13.30
CA ASN A 125 3.34 9.45 11.98
C ASN A 125 4.29 8.41 11.39
N CYS A 126 3.71 7.41 10.73
CA CYS A 126 4.49 6.58 9.82
C CYS A 126 4.56 7.24 8.43
N MET A 127 5.41 6.71 7.58
CA MET A 127 5.48 7.09 6.17
C MET A 127 5.64 5.83 5.32
N ARG A 128 4.59 5.01 5.26
CA ARG A 128 4.58 3.74 4.55
C ARG A 128 3.46 3.65 3.51
N THR A 129 2.29 4.18 3.84
CA THR A 129 1.08 4.08 3.01
C THR A 129 0.69 5.45 2.42
N VAL A 130 -0.29 5.43 1.51
CA VAL A 130 -0.89 6.67 0.96
C VAL A 130 -1.63 7.43 2.06
N GLU A 131 -2.29 6.70 2.98
CA GLU A 131 -2.98 7.30 4.14
C GLU A 131 -1.99 8.01 5.07
N ASP A 132 -0.82 7.41 5.33
CA ASP A 132 0.24 8.06 6.10
C ASP A 132 0.66 9.38 5.44
N ALA A 133 0.89 9.34 4.12
CA ALA A 133 1.28 10.51 3.34
C ALA A 133 0.19 11.59 3.36
N LYS A 134 -1.08 11.22 3.21
CA LYS A 134 -2.23 12.12 3.28
C LYS A 134 -2.35 12.76 4.65
N SER A 135 -2.27 11.96 5.70
CA SER A 135 -2.31 12.42 7.10
C SER A 135 -1.17 13.39 7.40
N LEU A 136 0.06 13.06 6.98
CA LEU A 136 1.22 13.94 7.20
C LEU A 136 1.05 15.27 6.44
N ARG A 137 0.65 15.23 5.18
CA ARG A 137 0.40 16.43 4.37
C ARG A 137 -0.64 17.33 5.01
N GLU A 138 -1.79 16.78 5.42
CA GLU A 138 -2.85 17.53 6.08
C GLU A 138 -2.38 18.20 7.38
N LYS A 139 -1.56 17.50 8.18
CA LYS A 139 -1.00 18.07 9.41
C LYS A 139 -0.06 19.23 9.11
N LEU A 140 0.80 19.10 8.10
CA LEU A 140 1.73 20.14 7.69
C LEU A 140 1.05 21.35 7.06
N GLU A 141 -0.15 21.19 6.50
CA GLU A 141 -0.97 22.29 5.97
C GLU A 141 -1.77 23.02 7.07
N LYS A 142 -2.15 22.30 8.13
CA LYS A 142 -2.99 22.84 9.23
C LYS A 142 -2.19 23.55 10.33
N LYS A 143 -0.90 23.28 10.46
CA LYS A 143 -0.07 23.77 11.57
C LYS A 143 1.37 24.01 11.14
N ASP A 144 1.93 25.16 11.57
CA ASP A 144 3.33 25.47 11.45
C ASP A 144 4.12 24.76 12.56
N TYR A 145 4.74 23.64 12.20
CA TYR A 145 5.69 22.94 13.06
C TYR A 145 7.04 23.64 13.00
N LYS A 146 7.71 23.77 14.14
CA LYS A 146 9.06 24.36 14.23
C LYS A 146 10.13 23.27 14.25
N ASP A 147 9.81 22.18 14.92
CA ASP A 147 10.75 21.06 15.15
C ASP A 147 10.10 19.75 14.76
N ALA A 148 10.88 18.83 14.22
CA ALA A 148 10.51 17.46 13.93
C ALA A 148 11.64 16.49 14.20
N VAL A 149 11.30 15.30 14.66
CA VAL A 149 12.23 14.18 14.77
C VAL A 149 11.83 13.11 13.76
N VAL A 150 12.77 12.71 12.92
CA VAL A 150 12.61 11.58 11.99
C VAL A 150 13.43 10.42 12.55
N VAL A 151 12.76 9.29 12.84
CA VAL A 151 13.39 8.08 13.35
C VAL A 151 13.55 7.08 12.21
N GLY A 152 14.80 6.71 11.94
CA GLY A 152 15.23 5.83 10.85
C GLY A 152 15.83 6.61 9.68
N ALA A 153 17.11 6.41 9.41
CA ALA A 153 17.85 7.04 8.31
C ALA A 153 17.78 6.25 6.99
N SER A 154 16.69 5.50 6.79
CA SER A 154 16.41 4.83 5.52
C SER A 154 16.17 5.85 4.40
N MET A 155 16.10 5.36 3.14
CA MET A 155 15.76 6.20 1.98
C MET A 155 14.46 7.01 2.19
N VAL A 156 13.46 6.42 2.86
CA VAL A 156 12.20 7.12 3.17
C VAL A 156 12.45 8.19 4.24
N GLY A 157 13.15 7.84 5.33
CA GLY A 157 13.44 8.78 6.42
C GLY A 157 14.23 9.99 5.94
N ILE A 158 15.28 9.80 5.13
CA ILE A 158 16.06 10.88 4.53
C ILE A 158 15.16 11.78 3.66
N LYS A 159 14.28 11.20 2.84
CA LYS A 159 13.36 11.96 2.00
C LYS A 159 12.33 12.75 2.83
N VAL A 160 11.84 12.18 3.92
CA VAL A 160 10.97 12.88 4.87
C VAL A 160 11.71 14.02 5.56
N ALA A 161 12.93 13.79 6.04
CA ALA A 161 13.76 14.82 6.63
C ALA A 161 14.01 15.99 5.65
N GLU A 162 14.37 15.67 4.40
CA GLU A 162 14.56 16.69 3.35
C GLU A 162 13.30 17.52 3.11
N LEU A 163 12.13 16.88 2.97
CA LEU A 163 10.89 17.62 2.69
C LEU A 163 10.47 18.53 3.85
N LEU A 164 10.69 18.09 5.10
CA LEU A 164 10.40 18.88 6.29
C LEU A 164 11.37 20.08 6.41
N TYR A 165 12.67 19.83 6.21
CA TYR A 165 13.70 20.88 6.20
C TYR A 165 13.40 21.96 5.15
N ARG A 166 13.00 21.55 3.92
CA ARG A 166 12.63 22.51 2.85
C ARG A 166 11.38 23.35 3.17
N ARG A 167 10.58 22.92 4.15
CA ARG A 167 9.45 23.71 4.69
C ARG A 167 9.87 24.63 5.85
N GLY A 168 11.16 24.74 6.15
CA GLY A 168 11.70 25.57 7.24
C GLY A 168 11.53 24.95 8.62
N ILE A 169 11.31 23.65 8.72
CA ILE A 169 11.20 22.91 9.97
C ILE A 169 12.62 22.49 10.39
N HIS A 170 12.99 22.71 11.62
CA HIS A 170 14.22 22.17 12.20
C HIS A 170 14.07 20.66 12.39
N VAL A 171 14.93 19.87 11.74
CA VAL A 171 14.77 18.40 11.69
C VAL A 171 15.95 17.73 12.40
N THR A 172 15.62 16.88 13.36
CA THR A 172 16.57 15.92 13.95
C THR A 172 16.34 14.55 13.32
N LEU A 173 17.36 14.00 12.67
CA LEU A 173 17.37 12.64 12.13
C LEU A 173 18.08 11.72 13.12
N ALA A 174 17.39 10.72 13.64
CA ALA A 174 17.90 9.72 14.56
C ALA A 174 17.83 8.32 13.94
N ASP A 175 18.86 7.48 14.13
CA ASP A 175 18.94 6.09 13.64
C ASP A 175 19.44 5.15 14.74
#